data_666588f3be526984c7ee6a0778cfebf6
#
_entry.id   666588f3be526984c7ee6a0778cfebf6
#
_cell.length_a   1.000
_cell.length_b   1.000
_cell.length_c   1.000
_cell.angle_alpha   90.00
_cell.angle_beta   90.00
_cell.angle_gamma   90.00
#
_symmetry.space_group_name_H-M   'P 1'
#
loop_
_entity.id
_entity.type
_entity.pdbx_description
1 polymer ?
#
loop_
_entity_poly.entity_id
_entity_poly.type
_entity_poly.pdbx_seq_one_letter_code
_entity_poly.pdbx_strand_id
1 'polypeptide(L)'
;AASDVVEKTKSKGISAKKELTALAAVGFIERKRAKMVVTTGAKKKTSRVKEVNGYKLNPEFPHNEALKELLFDFQLVDKKELASRFKTLGRIKLFVVAGIFINDPKSRLDILLIGEAIKKPKAEKIFEGISAEVGREVIYSIMDVEEYEYRIKMYDKFIRDVMEMPHEKVVDKISRETK
;
A
#
# COMPACT_ATOMS: atom_id res chain seq x y z
N ALA A 1 2.68 -12.76 -12.86
CA ALA A 1 3.09 -12.66 -14.28
C ALA A 1 3.58 -11.24 -14.61
N ALA A 2 4.13 -11.02 -15.81
CA ALA A 2 4.50 -9.65 -16.23
C ALA A 2 3.27 -8.70 -16.28
N SER A 3 2.09 -9.23 -16.60
CA SER A 3 0.80 -8.52 -16.54
C SER A 3 0.50 -7.96 -15.15
N ASP A 4 0.75 -8.73 -14.11
CA ASP A 4 0.46 -8.34 -12.72
C ASP A 4 1.42 -7.22 -12.27
N VAL A 5 2.66 -7.24 -12.77
CA VAL A 5 3.62 -6.15 -12.51
C VAL A 5 3.13 -4.86 -13.18
N VAL A 6 2.71 -4.94 -14.44
CA VAL A 6 2.16 -3.78 -15.19
C VAL A 6 0.94 -3.21 -14.48
N GLU A 7 0.03 -4.06 -14.03
CA GLU A 7 -1.18 -3.65 -13.31
C GLU A 7 -0.84 -2.98 -11.97
N LYS A 8 0.02 -3.60 -11.16
CA LYS A 8 0.43 -3.10 -9.84
C LYS A 8 1.26 -1.82 -9.91
N THR A 9 2.16 -1.71 -10.89
CA THR A 9 3.05 -0.54 -11.03
C THR A 9 2.47 0.56 -11.91
N LYS A 10 1.30 0.33 -12.52
CA LYS A 10 0.70 1.22 -13.54
C LYS A 10 1.67 1.62 -14.67
N SER A 11 2.66 0.76 -14.93
CA SER A 11 3.72 1.01 -15.93
C SER A 11 3.30 0.55 -17.33
N LYS A 12 4.03 1.02 -18.36
CA LYS A 12 3.83 0.51 -19.73
C LYS A 12 4.37 -0.92 -19.87
N GLY A 13 3.60 -1.83 -20.48
CA GLY A 13 3.95 -3.25 -20.59
C GLY A 13 5.28 -3.54 -21.27
N ILE A 14 5.72 -2.69 -22.22
CA ILE A 14 7.02 -2.81 -22.90
C ILE A 14 8.15 -2.51 -21.92
N SER A 15 8.00 -1.44 -21.12
CA SER A 15 8.98 -1.04 -20.12
C SER A 15 9.12 -2.11 -19.03
N ALA A 16 8.00 -2.58 -18.48
CA ALA A 16 8.01 -3.64 -17.48
C ALA A 16 8.70 -4.93 -17.96
N LYS A 17 8.46 -5.33 -19.21
CA LYS A 17 9.13 -6.52 -19.77
C LYS A 17 10.64 -6.32 -19.90
N LYS A 18 11.09 -5.13 -20.31
CA LYS A 18 12.51 -4.80 -20.44
C LYS A 18 13.20 -4.87 -19.08
N GLU A 19 12.61 -4.24 -18.06
CA GLU A 19 13.14 -4.25 -16.70
C GLU A 19 13.17 -5.67 -16.10
N LEU A 20 12.09 -6.44 -16.24
CA LEU A 20 12.07 -7.83 -15.78
C LEU A 20 13.12 -8.71 -16.48
N THR A 21 13.42 -8.42 -17.74
CA THR A 21 14.48 -9.14 -18.47
C THR A 21 15.85 -8.76 -17.94
N ALA A 22 16.09 -7.49 -17.67
CA ALA A 22 17.35 -7.01 -17.08
C ALA A 22 17.56 -7.59 -15.68
N LEU A 23 16.53 -7.56 -14.81
CA LEU A 23 16.59 -8.16 -13.48
C LEU A 23 16.85 -9.66 -13.51
N ALA A 24 16.30 -10.37 -14.50
CA ALA A 24 16.57 -11.79 -14.70
C ALA A 24 18.00 -12.04 -15.21
N ALA A 25 18.54 -11.15 -16.02
CA ALA A 25 19.90 -11.26 -16.55
C ALA A 25 20.96 -11.09 -15.45
N VAL A 26 20.72 -10.23 -14.46
CA VAL A 26 21.61 -10.07 -13.29
C VAL A 26 21.37 -11.12 -12.20
N GLY A 27 20.41 -12.04 -12.38
CA GLY A 27 20.13 -13.12 -11.43
C GLY A 27 19.30 -12.70 -10.21
N PHE A 28 18.77 -11.47 -10.17
CA PHE A 28 17.92 -11.00 -9.06
C PHE A 28 16.57 -11.72 -9.03
N ILE A 29 16.01 -12.02 -10.21
CA ILE A 29 14.78 -12.79 -10.35
C ILE A 29 14.99 -13.97 -11.29
N GLU A 30 14.25 -15.04 -11.05
CA GLU A 30 14.22 -16.25 -11.87
C GLU A 30 12.93 -16.33 -12.66
N ARG A 31 13.03 -16.82 -13.90
CA ARG A 31 11.83 -17.15 -14.70
C ARG A 31 11.23 -18.45 -14.20
N LYS A 32 9.96 -18.45 -13.85
CA LYS A 32 9.25 -19.63 -13.40
C LYS A 32 7.91 -19.77 -14.11
N ARG A 33 7.57 -20.98 -14.54
CA ARG A 33 6.21 -21.27 -15.01
C ARG A 33 5.28 -21.42 -13.81
N ALA A 34 4.14 -20.74 -13.85
CA ALA A 34 3.12 -20.82 -12.82
C ALA A 34 1.75 -21.08 -13.45
N LYS A 35 0.92 -21.83 -12.77
CA LYS A 35 -0.48 -22.02 -13.17
C LYS A 35 -1.30 -20.88 -12.60
N MET A 36 -1.95 -20.13 -13.44
CA MET A 36 -2.82 -19.01 -13.06
C MET A 36 -4.26 -19.32 -13.43
N VAL A 37 -5.17 -19.06 -12.51
CA VAL A 37 -6.61 -19.16 -12.80
C VAL A 37 -7.04 -17.84 -13.44
N VAL A 38 -7.39 -17.90 -14.72
CA VAL A 38 -7.89 -16.73 -15.44
C VAL A 38 -9.43 -16.82 -15.51
N THR A 39 -10.09 -15.84 -14.92
CA THR A 39 -11.54 -15.73 -15.00
C THR A 39 -11.90 -14.88 -16.22
N THR A 40 -12.52 -15.47 -17.22
CA THR A 40 -12.90 -14.78 -18.44
C THR A 40 -14.44 -14.72 -18.56
N GLY A 41 -14.97 -13.54 -18.83
CA GLY A 41 -16.38 -13.31 -19.17
C GLY A 41 -17.16 -12.50 -18.14
N ALA A 42 -17.80 -11.42 -18.61
CA ALA A 42 -18.63 -10.52 -17.80
C ALA A 42 -19.98 -11.13 -17.35
N LYS A 43 -20.47 -12.16 -18.03
CA LYS A 43 -21.79 -12.79 -17.78
C LYS A 43 -21.76 -14.25 -17.35
N LYS A 44 -20.69 -15.00 -17.62
CA LYS A 44 -20.44 -16.34 -17.08
C LYS A 44 -19.00 -16.46 -16.63
N LYS A 45 -18.78 -16.52 -15.33
CA LYS A 45 -17.44 -16.73 -14.72
C LYS A 45 -16.98 -18.16 -15.04
N THR A 46 -16.25 -18.33 -16.13
CA THR A 46 -15.58 -19.59 -16.43
C THR A 46 -14.13 -19.47 -16.01
N SER A 47 -13.73 -20.21 -14.99
CA SER A 47 -12.35 -20.27 -14.52
C SER A 47 -11.56 -21.28 -15.35
N ARG A 48 -10.51 -20.83 -16.02
CA ARG A 48 -9.59 -21.71 -16.74
C ARG A 48 -8.19 -21.57 -16.16
N VAL A 49 -7.54 -22.71 -15.94
CA VAL A 49 -6.13 -22.72 -15.53
C VAL A 49 -5.28 -22.53 -16.78
N LYS A 50 -4.50 -21.45 -16.80
CA LYS A 50 -3.53 -21.16 -17.86
C LYS A 50 -2.13 -21.19 -17.29
N GLU A 51 -1.21 -21.85 -17.98
CA GLU A 51 0.21 -21.72 -17.67
C GLU A 51 0.70 -20.36 -18.15
N VAL A 52 1.32 -19.61 -17.26
CA VAL A 52 1.91 -18.31 -17.55
C VAL A 52 3.37 -18.29 -17.11
N ASN A 53 4.19 -17.65 -17.91
CA ASN A 53 5.56 -17.36 -17.50
C ASN A 53 5.55 -16.25 -16.45
N GLY A 54 5.98 -16.57 -15.25
CA GLY A 54 6.14 -15.65 -14.13
C GLY A 54 7.60 -15.41 -13.79
N TYR A 55 7.79 -14.56 -12.79
CA TYR A 55 9.10 -14.30 -12.20
C TYR A 55 9.00 -14.51 -10.69
N LYS A 56 10.07 -15.01 -10.09
CA LYS A 56 10.21 -15.18 -8.65
C LYS A 56 11.52 -14.53 -8.23
N LEU A 57 11.55 -13.92 -7.06
CA LEU A 57 12.79 -13.44 -6.45
C LEU A 57 13.74 -14.64 -6.29
N ASN A 58 14.99 -14.47 -6.67
CA ASN A 58 16.03 -15.47 -6.41
C ASN A 58 16.48 -15.35 -4.94
N PRO A 59 16.19 -16.32 -4.08
CA PRO A 59 16.56 -16.23 -2.67
C PRO A 59 18.07 -16.26 -2.44
N GLU A 60 18.82 -16.81 -3.38
CA GLU A 60 20.29 -16.93 -3.30
C GLU A 60 21.04 -15.75 -3.90
N PHE A 61 20.32 -14.70 -4.34
CA PHE A 61 20.98 -13.49 -4.86
C PHE A 61 21.78 -12.81 -3.74
N PRO A 62 23.11 -12.60 -3.91
CA PRO A 62 24.02 -12.21 -2.83
C PRO A 62 23.66 -10.90 -2.11
N HIS A 63 22.95 -10.00 -2.81
CA HIS A 63 22.62 -8.67 -2.31
C HIS A 63 21.18 -8.51 -1.87
N ASN A 64 20.43 -9.62 -1.69
CA ASN A 64 19.02 -9.56 -1.29
C ASN A 64 18.80 -8.79 0.00
N GLU A 65 19.57 -9.07 1.04
CA GLU A 65 19.41 -8.40 2.34
C GLU A 65 19.80 -6.92 2.24
N ALA A 66 20.92 -6.59 1.60
CA ALA A 66 21.34 -5.20 1.41
C ALA A 66 20.34 -4.39 0.58
N LEU A 67 19.76 -5.00 -0.48
CA LEU A 67 18.71 -4.35 -1.27
C LEU A 67 17.40 -4.21 -0.47
N LYS A 68 17.11 -5.18 0.36
CA LYS A 68 15.94 -5.14 1.23
C LYS A 68 16.08 -4.02 2.28
N GLU A 69 17.21 -3.94 2.96
CA GLU A 69 17.52 -2.83 3.86
C GLU A 69 17.47 -1.49 3.13
N LEU A 70 18.12 -1.37 1.98
CA LEU A 70 18.11 -0.15 1.18
C LEU A 70 16.69 0.26 0.75
N LEU A 71 15.84 -0.68 0.36
CA LEU A 71 14.48 -0.39 -0.09
C LEU A 71 13.51 -0.14 1.08
N PHE A 72 13.78 -0.70 2.25
CA PHE A 72 12.93 -0.51 3.43
C PHE A 72 13.41 0.63 4.34
N ASP A 73 14.72 0.89 4.43
CA ASP A 73 15.27 2.03 5.18
C ASP A 73 15.11 3.35 4.42
N PHE A 74 15.08 3.33 3.09
CA PHE A 74 14.59 4.47 2.34
C PHE A 74 13.10 4.59 2.63
N GLN A 75 12.71 5.62 3.37
CA GLN A 75 11.32 6.05 3.49
C GLN A 75 10.82 6.28 2.06
N LEU A 76 10.22 5.26 1.47
CA LEU A 76 9.80 5.21 0.07
C LEU A 76 8.88 6.38 -0.31
N VAL A 77 8.30 7.03 0.69
CA VAL A 77 7.51 8.25 0.51
C VAL A 77 7.73 9.17 1.71
N ASP A 78 8.14 10.40 1.48
CA ASP A 78 8.16 11.40 2.55
C ASP A 78 6.75 11.51 3.16
N LYS A 79 6.63 11.25 4.45
CA LYS A 79 5.37 11.22 5.19
C LYS A 79 4.61 12.53 5.09
N LYS A 80 5.32 13.67 5.01
CA LYS A 80 4.71 14.99 4.81
C LYS A 80 4.19 15.16 3.39
N GLU A 81 4.95 14.69 2.40
CA GLU A 81 4.50 14.65 1.01
C GLU A 81 3.28 13.73 0.87
N LEU A 82 3.33 12.54 1.48
CA LEU A 82 2.20 11.62 1.54
C LEU A 82 0.94 12.31 2.07
N ALA A 83 1.02 12.96 3.24
CA ALA A 83 -0.11 13.70 3.81
C ALA A 83 -0.57 14.85 2.90
N SER A 84 0.34 15.48 2.15
CA SER A 84 0.02 16.58 1.25
C SER A 84 -0.89 16.15 0.09
N ARG A 85 -0.76 14.89 -0.38
CA ARG A 85 -1.59 14.33 -1.45
C ARG A 85 -3.08 14.29 -1.08
N PHE A 86 -3.38 14.21 0.22
CA PHE A 86 -4.75 14.15 0.73
C PHE A 86 -5.36 15.52 1.05
N LYS A 87 -4.57 16.63 1.03
CA LYS A 87 -5.06 17.97 1.37
C LYS A 87 -6.25 18.45 0.52
N THR A 88 -6.36 17.97 -0.71
CA THR A 88 -7.42 18.36 -1.65
C THR A 88 -8.72 17.56 -1.47
N LEU A 89 -8.74 16.58 -0.59
CA LEU A 89 -9.87 15.66 -0.41
C LEU A 89 -10.93 16.19 0.56
N GLY A 90 -10.54 17.05 1.49
CA GLY A 90 -11.35 17.56 2.57
C GLY A 90 -10.50 18.17 3.68
N ARG A 91 -11.11 18.46 4.82
CA ARG A 91 -10.40 18.98 5.99
C ARG A 91 -9.83 17.83 6.82
N ILE A 92 -8.57 17.50 6.61
CA ILE A 92 -7.89 16.45 7.38
C ILE A 92 -7.62 16.96 8.79
N LYS A 93 -8.10 16.23 9.78
CA LYS A 93 -7.93 16.46 11.22
C LYS A 93 -6.85 15.57 11.83
N LEU A 94 -6.79 14.29 11.41
CA LEU A 94 -5.77 13.35 11.83
C LEU A 94 -5.29 12.53 10.64
N PHE A 95 -3.97 12.41 10.49
CA PHE A 95 -3.33 11.54 9.51
C PHE A 95 -2.23 10.75 10.23
N VAL A 96 -2.47 9.47 10.38
CA VAL A 96 -1.56 8.54 11.05
C VAL A 96 -0.98 7.60 10.02
N VAL A 97 0.32 7.39 10.10
CA VAL A 97 1.04 6.36 9.34
C VAL A 97 1.56 5.28 10.29
N ALA A 98 1.46 4.05 9.85
CA ALA A 98 1.87 2.86 10.58
C ALA A 98 2.39 1.80 9.59
N GLY A 99 2.50 0.57 9.99
CA GLY A 99 2.78 -0.54 9.12
C GLY A 99 4.04 -0.36 8.28
N ILE A 100 3.86 -0.42 6.97
CA ILE A 100 4.98 -0.29 6.01
C ILE A 100 5.70 1.05 6.08
N PHE A 101 5.00 2.12 6.45
CA PHE A 101 5.60 3.46 6.48
C PHE A 101 6.51 3.70 7.69
N ILE A 102 6.50 2.78 8.66
CA ILE A 102 7.36 2.78 9.85
C ILE A 102 8.09 1.45 10.06
N ASN A 103 8.08 0.59 9.01
CA ASN A 103 8.71 -0.74 9.03
C ASN A 103 8.18 -1.67 10.15
N ASP A 104 6.87 -1.57 10.47
CA ASP A 104 6.21 -2.49 11.41
C ASP A 104 5.29 -3.47 10.68
N PRO A 105 5.74 -4.73 10.42
CA PRO A 105 4.95 -5.72 9.71
C PRO A 105 3.77 -6.27 10.53
N LYS A 106 3.69 -5.98 11.82
CA LYS A 106 2.62 -6.44 12.73
C LYS A 106 1.43 -5.51 12.76
N SER A 107 1.57 -4.31 12.23
CA SER A 107 0.49 -3.34 12.19
C SER A 107 -0.69 -3.85 11.34
N ARG A 108 -1.90 -3.62 11.83
CA ARG A 108 -3.14 -3.96 11.13
C ARG A 108 -3.53 -2.94 10.06
N LEU A 109 -2.85 -1.80 10.06
CA LEU A 109 -3.17 -0.66 9.22
C LEU A 109 -1.88 0.04 8.82
N ASP A 110 -1.84 0.54 7.60
CA ASP A 110 -0.72 1.36 7.12
C ASP A 110 -1.03 2.86 7.23
N ILE A 111 -2.30 3.25 6.98
CA ILE A 111 -2.73 4.65 7.03
C ILE A 111 -4.12 4.78 7.67
N LEU A 112 -4.24 5.65 8.68
CA LEU A 112 -5.52 6.11 9.22
C LEU A 112 -5.74 7.57 8.83
N LEU A 113 -6.85 7.84 8.14
CA LEU A 113 -7.22 9.16 7.67
C LEU A 113 -8.55 9.60 8.30
N ILE A 114 -8.51 10.67 9.10
CA ILE A 114 -9.69 11.22 9.75
C ILE A 114 -9.86 12.67 9.36
N GLY A 115 -11.09 13.05 9.02
CA GLY A 115 -11.37 14.43 8.64
C GLY A 115 -12.82 14.66 8.27
N GLU A 116 -13.12 15.90 7.88
CA GLU A 116 -14.44 16.35 7.52
C GLU A 116 -14.58 16.44 6.00
N ALA A 117 -15.74 16.04 5.49
CA ALA A 117 -16.10 16.11 4.07
C ALA A 117 -15.07 15.42 3.13
N ILE A 118 -14.52 14.28 3.55
CA ILE A 118 -13.54 13.53 2.76
C ILE A 118 -14.23 12.89 1.56
N LYS A 119 -13.72 13.18 0.37
CA LYS A 119 -14.19 12.62 -0.90
C LYS A 119 -13.63 11.21 -1.08
N LYS A 120 -14.30 10.19 -0.51
CA LYS A 120 -13.86 8.79 -0.51
C LYS A 120 -13.40 8.28 -1.88
N PRO A 121 -14.13 8.46 -3.01
CA PRO A 121 -13.68 7.94 -4.31
C PRO A 121 -12.37 8.56 -4.83
N LYS A 122 -12.07 9.81 -4.41
CA LYS A 122 -10.78 10.42 -4.74
C LYS A 122 -9.67 9.91 -3.83
N ALA A 123 -9.97 9.66 -2.57
CA ALA A 123 -9.03 9.07 -1.62
C ALA A 123 -8.60 7.68 -2.07
N GLU A 124 -9.54 6.83 -2.50
CA GLU A 124 -9.27 5.49 -3.03
C GLU A 124 -8.28 5.52 -4.19
N LYS A 125 -8.45 6.45 -5.15
CA LYS A 125 -7.50 6.61 -6.26
C LYS A 125 -6.10 7.02 -5.81
N ILE A 126 -5.99 7.82 -4.74
CA ILE A 126 -4.68 8.18 -4.17
C ILE A 126 -4.06 6.95 -3.51
N PHE A 127 -4.82 6.17 -2.74
CA PHE A 127 -4.34 4.93 -2.12
C PHE A 127 -3.91 3.88 -3.16
N GLU A 128 -4.65 3.74 -4.26
CA GLU A 128 -4.23 2.91 -5.40
C GLU A 128 -2.89 3.38 -6.00
N GLY A 129 -2.70 4.70 -6.12
CA GLY A 129 -1.43 5.28 -6.57
C GLY A 129 -0.29 4.95 -5.64
N ILE A 130 -0.48 5.16 -4.33
CA ILE A 130 0.51 4.84 -3.28
C ILE A 130 0.81 3.35 -3.27
N SER A 131 -0.20 2.49 -3.37
CA SER A 131 -0.02 1.03 -3.46
C SER A 131 0.82 0.62 -4.66
N ALA A 132 0.66 1.31 -5.80
CA ALA A 132 1.47 1.08 -6.99
C ALA A 132 2.92 1.54 -6.79
N GLU A 133 3.15 2.66 -6.13
CA GLU A 133 4.50 3.18 -5.81
C GLU A 133 5.24 2.27 -4.83
N VAL A 134 4.54 1.80 -3.80
CA VAL A 134 5.11 0.91 -2.76
C VAL A 134 5.24 -0.53 -3.25
N GLY A 135 4.54 -0.90 -4.34
CA GLY A 135 4.55 -2.26 -4.91
C GLY A 135 3.71 -3.29 -4.15
N ARG A 136 2.90 -2.85 -3.17
CA ARG A 136 1.96 -3.69 -2.41
C ARG A 136 0.69 -2.91 -2.08
N GLU A 137 -0.38 -3.63 -1.80
CA GLU A 137 -1.63 -3.03 -1.35
C GLU A 137 -1.43 -2.35 0.01
N VAL A 138 -1.81 -1.07 0.09
CA VAL A 138 -1.80 -0.28 1.33
C VAL A 138 -3.10 -0.50 2.06
N ILE A 139 -3.03 -0.94 3.31
CA ILE A 139 -4.18 -1.13 4.18
C ILE A 139 -4.52 0.20 4.83
N TYR A 140 -5.70 0.74 4.57
CA TYR A 140 -6.10 2.04 5.08
C TYR A 140 -7.50 2.04 5.67
N SER A 141 -7.77 3.03 6.51
CA SER A 141 -9.12 3.34 7.00
C SER A 141 -9.38 4.83 6.89
N ILE A 142 -10.61 5.18 6.47
CA ILE A 142 -11.09 6.54 6.36
C ILE A 142 -12.37 6.66 7.18
N MET A 143 -12.40 7.61 8.10
CA MET A 143 -13.61 7.91 8.89
C MET A 143 -13.74 9.42 9.12
N ASP A 144 -14.94 9.87 9.45
CA ASP A 144 -15.17 11.24 9.88
C ASP A 144 -14.78 11.43 11.36
N VAL A 145 -14.78 12.68 11.81
CA VAL A 145 -14.39 13.03 13.18
C VAL A 145 -15.38 12.47 14.20
N GLU A 146 -16.68 12.52 13.89
CA GLU A 146 -17.74 12.04 14.77
C GLU A 146 -17.65 10.53 14.98
N GLU A 147 -17.43 9.76 13.91
CA GLU A 147 -17.20 8.32 13.96
C GLU A 147 -15.97 7.99 14.80
N TYR A 148 -14.86 8.71 14.59
CA TYR A 148 -13.63 8.50 15.33
C TYR A 148 -13.83 8.75 16.83
N GLU A 149 -14.44 9.88 17.21
CA GLU A 149 -14.74 10.21 18.62
C GLU A 149 -15.67 9.19 19.26
N TYR A 150 -16.71 8.78 18.54
CA TYR A 150 -17.63 7.74 19.01
C TYR A 150 -16.88 6.44 19.30
N ARG A 151 -16.03 6.00 18.35
CA ARG A 151 -15.25 4.77 18.51
C ARG A 151 -14.27 4.84 19.68
N ILE A 152 -13.63 5.99 19.92
CA ILE A 152 -12.78 6.20 21.11
C ILE A 152 -13.61 6.05 22.39
N LYS A 153 -14.76 6.72 22.48
CA LYS A 153 -15.65 6.68 23.66
C LYS A 153 -16.14 5.26 23.94
N MET A 154 -16.36 4.46 22.92
CA MET A 154 -16.80 3.07 23.03
C MET A 154 -15.64 2.08 23.24
N TYR A 155 -14.41 2.56 23.41
CA TYR A 155 -13.21 1.71 23.54
C TYR A 155 -13.07 0.72 22.39
N ASP A 156 -13.37 1.16 21.17
CA ASP A 156 -13.28 0.33 19.97
C ASP A 156 -11.89 -0.28 19.84
N LYS A 157 -11.87 -1.61 19.70
CA LYS A 157 -10.62 -2.38 19.66
C LYS A 157 -9.73 -1.99 18.49
N PHE A 158 -10.32 -1.69 17.32
CA PHE A 158 -9.53 -1.35 16.13
C PHE A 158 -8.78 -0.02 16.35
N ILE A 159 -9.48 1.02 16.80
CA ILE A 159 -8.86 2.32 17.08
C ILE A 159 -7.81 2.20 18.17
N ARG A 160 -8.13 1.46 19.25
CA ARG A 160 -7.17 1.23 20.33
C ARG A 160 -5.91 0.52 19.82
N ASP A 161 -6.05 -0.59 19.08
CA ASP A 161 -4.92 -1.33 18.52
C ASP A 161 -4.05 -0.42 17.65
N VAL A 162 -4.64 0.43 16.79
CA VAL A 162 -3.89 1.37 15.93
C VAL A 162 -3.15 2.43 16.75
N MET A 163 -3.75 2.92 17.85
CA MET A 163 -3.18 4.01 18.66
C MET A 163 -2.23 3.52 19.75
N GLU A 164 -2.29 2.26 20.14
CA GLU A 164 -1.37 1.64 21.12
C GLU A 164 -0.15 1.01 20.43
N MET A 165 -0.29 0.53 19.19
CA MET A 165 0.83 -0.01 18.42
C MET A 165 1.73 1.12 17.87
N PRO A 166 2.97 0.80 17.44
CA PRO A 166 3.84 1.78 16.82
C PRO A 166 3.15 2.51 15.67
N HIS A 167 3.11 3.83 15.73
CA HIS A 167 2.54 4.70 14.71
C HIS A 167 3.15 6.09 14.76
N GLU A 168 2.99 6.86 13.70
CA GLU A 168 3.41 8.26 13.64
C GLU A 168 2.25 9.15 13.18
N LYS A 169 1.97 10.20 13.97
CA LYS A 169 0.97 11.21 13.63
C LYS A 169 1.61 12.30 12.78
N VAL A 170 1.35 12.27 11.48
CA VAL A 170 1.89 13.27 10.53
C VAL A 170 1.06 14.56 10.59
N VAL A 171 -0.25 14.43 10.78
CA VAL A 171 -1.17 15.54 11.04
C VAL A 171 -1.98 15.18 12.27
N ASP A 172 -1.98 16.03 13.29
CA ASP A 172 -2.82 15.91 14.47
C ASP A 172 -3.37 17.28 14.85
N LYS A 173 -4.65 17.50 14.52
CA LYS A 173 -5.41 18.68 14.89
C LYS A 173 -6.48 18.37 15.95
N ILE A 174 -6.82 17.09 16.12
CA ILE A 174 -7.83 16.66 17.11
C ILE A 174 -7.30 16.89 18.53
N SER A 175 -6.07 16.46 18.80
CA SER A 175 -5.46 16.63 20.11
C SER A 175 -5.20 18.09 20.50
N ARG A 176 -5.26 19.02 19.55
CA ARG A 176 -5.08 20.47 19.79
C ARG A 176 -6.38 21.21 20.08
N GLU A 177 -7.51 20.67 19.63
CA GLU A 177 -8.84 21.26 19.84
C GLU A 177 -9.44 20.84 21.20
N THR A 178 -8.83 19.87 21.88
CA THR A 178 -9.31 19.32 23.18
C THR A 178 -8.58 19.95 24.38
N LYS A 179 -7.75 20.97 24.18
CA LYS A 179 -7.13 21.81 25.20
C LYS A 179 -7.78 23.18 25.21
#